data_fdcafffd24fbeb8dc8fb5157dcae769e
#
_entry.id   fdcafffd24fbeb8dc8fb5157dcae769e
#
_cell.length_a   1.000
_cell.length_b   1.000
_cell.length_c   1.000
_cell.angle_alpha   90.00
_cell.angle_beta   90.00
_cell.angle_gamma   90.00
#
_symmetry.space_group_name_H-M   'P 1'
#
loop_
_entity.id
_entity.type
_entity.pdbx_description
1 polymer ?
#
loop_
_entity_poly.entity_id
_entity_poly.type
_entity_poly.pdbx_seq_one_letter_code
_entity_poly.pdbx_strand_id
1 'polypeptide(L)'
;MANVVFVAPYALDATTRFVAAVVRVPDTRVGLISTDPQERFPEAVRERLAGHWRLDDCLDPEQLTAGVTRLGQHLGGADRLLAILENLQVPLGDSLRLG
;
A
#
# COMPACT_ATOMS: atom_id res chain seq x y z
N MET A 1 14.17 -0.14 11.77
CA MET A 1 13.34 0.57 10.79
C MET A 1 12.11 -0.27 10.46
N ALA A 2 10.93 0.29 10.59
CA ALA A 2 9.71 -0.43 10.31
C ALA A 2 9.40 -0.44 8.81
N ASN A 3 8.99 -1.59 8.31
CA ASN A 3 8.55 -1.76 6.92
C ASN A 3 7.03 -1.79 6.90
N VAL A 4 6.44 -0.86 6.18
CA VAL A 4 4.98 -0.71 6.09
C VAL A 4 4.55 -0.97 4.66
N VAL A 5 3.58 -1.86 4.48
CA VAL A 5 2.90 -2.03 3.20
C VAL A 5 1.57 -1.27 3.29
N PHE A 6 1.38 -0.33 2.39
CA PHE A 6 0.20 0.52 2.37
C PHE A 6 -0.62 0.22 1.13
N VAL A 7 -1.89 -0.12 1.31
CA VAL A 7 -2.79 -0.39 0.20
C VAL A 7 -3.67 0.84 -0.02
N ALA A 8 -3.50 1.48 -1.15
CA ALA A 8 -4.27 2.66 -1.54
C ALA A 8 -4.64 2.53 -3.02
N PRO A 9 -5.80 1.96 -3.33
CA PRO A 9 -6.15 1.59 -4.71
C PRO A 9 -6.08 2.75 -5.70
N TYR A 10 -6.57 3.90 -5.29
CA TYR A 10 -6.71 5.07 -6.17
C TYR A 10 -6.05 6.29 -5.56
N ALA A 11 -5.47 7.13 -6.43
CA ALA A 11 -4.79 8.36 -6.04
C ALA A 11 -5.80 9.50 -5.83
N LEU A 12 -6.72 9.33 -4.89
CA LEU A 12 -7.68 10.36 -4.51
C LEU A 12 -7.02 11.35 -3.55
N ASP A 13 -7.54 12.58 -3.48
CA ASP A 13 -6.93 13.65 -2.67
C ASP A 13 -6.75 13.25 -1.20
N ALA A 14 -7.78 12.71 -0.57
CA ALA A 14 -7.69 12.28 0.82
C ALA A 14 -6.69 11.15 0.98
N THR A 15 -6.67 10.20 0.05
CA THR A 15 -5.77 9.06 0.05
C THR A 15 -4.32 9.52 -0.09
N THR A 16 -4.05 10.41 -1.04
CA THR A 16 -2.68 10.89 -1.28
C THR A 16 -2.15 11.68 -0.10
N ARG A 17 -3.01 12.45 0.57
CA ARG A 17 -2.62 13.16 1.79
C ARG A 17 -2.26 12.20 2.92
N PHE A 18 -3.02 11.13 3.07
CA PHE A 18 -2.75 10.13 4.10
C PHE A 18 -1.43 9.41 3.82
N VAL A 19 -1.22 8.96 2.57
CA VAL A 19 0.03 8.31 2.18
C VAL A 19 1.21 9.26 2.39
N ALA A 20 1.06 10.54 2.04
CA ALA A 20 2.10 11.54 2.24
C ALA A 20 2.49 11.67 3.72
N ALA A 21 1.51 11.57 4.62
CA ALA A 21 1.78 11.62 6.05
C ALA A 21 2.55 10.37 6.51
N VAL A 22 2.15 9.18 6.03
CA VAL A 22 2.78 7.92 6.42
C VAL A 22 4.23 7.85 5.96
N VAL A 23 4.53 8.30 4.74
CA VAL A 23 5.90 8.23 4.21
C VAL A 23 6.85 9.19 4.93
N ARG A 24 6.33 10.13 5.70
CA ARG A 24 7.13 11.07 6.50
C ARG A 24 7.46 10.56 7.90
N VAL A 25 6.87 9.44 8.31
CA VAL A 25 7.15 8.88 9.64
C VAL A 25 8.62 8.46 9.70
N PRO A 26 9.39 8.93 10.70
CA PRO A 26 10.80 8.56 10.83
C PRO A 26 10.99 7.06 10.99
N ASP A 27 12.11 6.56 10.50
CA ASP A 27 12.50 5.16 10.62
C ASP A 27 11.47 4.20 10.04
N THR A 28 10.77 4.65 8.99
CA THR A 28 9.75 3.84 8.33
C THR A 28 10.02 3.78 6.83
N ARG A 29 9.97 2.58 6.29
CA ARG A 29 10.02 2.33 4.84
C ARG A 29 8.61 1.95 4.39
N VAL A 30 8.11 2.63 3.38
CA VAL A 30 6.73 2.42 2.90
C VAL A 30 6.75 1.87 1.49
N GLY A 31 6.11 0.71 1.32
CA GLY A 31 5.78 0.18 0.01
C GLY A 31 4.30 0.40 -0.27
N LEU A 32 3.97 0.82 -1.47
CA LEU A 32 2.62 1.17 -1.87
C LEU A 32 2.06 0.13 -2.83
N ILE A 33 0.85 -0.33 -2.55
CA ILE A 33 0.06 -1.16 -3.47
C ILE A 33 -1.12 -0.32 -3.96
N SER A 34 -1.28 -0.23 -5.27
CA SER A 34 -2.36 0.54 -5.87
C SER A 34 -2.83 -0.07 -7.18
N THR A 35 -4.05 0.25 -7.58
CA THR A 35 -4.58 -0.02 -8.92
C THR A 35 -4.15 1.08 -9.86
N ASP A 36 -4.19 2.33 -9.40
CA ASP A 36 -3.67 3.46 -10.17
C ASP A 36 -2.16 3.35 -10.35
N PRO A 37 -1.62 3.79 -11.49
CA PRO A 37 -0.18 3.80 -11.68
C PRO A 37 0.51 4.77 -10.74
N GLN A 38 1.77 4.50 -10.44
CA GLN A 38 2.57 5.29 -9.52
C GLN A 38 2.59 6.79 -9.89
N GLU A 39 2.54 7.08 -11.17
CA GLU A 39 2.59 8.45 -11.69
C GLU A 39 1.40 9.30 -11.25
N ARG A 40 0.31 8.69 -10.85
CA ARG A 40 -0.85 9.40 -10.34
C ARG A 40 -0.67 9.94 -8.94
N PHE A 41 0.29 9.42 -8.20
CA PHE A 41 0.60 9.92 -6.86
C PHE A 41 1.56 11.11 -6.96
N PRO A 42 1.48 12.08 -6.04
CA PRO A 42 2.39 13.24 -6.06
C PRO A 42 3.86 12.84 -6.02
N GLU A 43 4.69 13.63 -6.67
CA GLU A 43 6.13 13.36 -6.71
C GLU A 43 6.73 13.26 -5.32
N ALA A 44 6.29 14.11 -4.39
CA ALA A 44 6.76 14.07 -3.01
C ALA A 44 6.49 12.72 -2.34
N VAL A 45 5.39 12.05 -2.70
CA VAL A 45 5.10 10.69 -2.23
C VAL A 45 6.00 9.68 -2.92
N ARG A 46 6.07 9.74 -4.25
CA ARG A 46 6.86 8.78 -5.05
C ARG A 46 8.32 8.74 -4.65
N GLU A 47 8.92 9.91 -4.38
CA GLU A 47 10.32 10.00 -3.98
C GLU A 47 10.62 9.30 -2.66
N ARG A 48 9.62 9.19 -1.79
CA ARG A 48 9.80 8.61 -0.45
C ARG A 48 9.37 7.16 -0.36
N LEU A 49 8.77 6.61 -1.43
CA LEU A 49 8.37 5.20 -1.43
C LEU A 49 9.60 4.30 -1.54
N ALA A 50 9.63 3.27 -0.71
CA ALA A 50 10.65 2.22 -0.81
C ALA A 50 10.34 1.22 -1.92
N GLY A 51 9.09 1.14 -2.35
CA GLY A 51 8.67 0.28 -3.44
C GLY A 51 7.22 0.53 -3.82
N HIS A 52 6.83 0.04 -4.97
CA HIS A 52 5.47 0.15 -5.48
C HIS A 52 5.09 -1.14 -6.20
N TRP A 53 3.87 -1.61 -5.98
CA TRP A 53 3.32 -2.76 -6.68
C TRP A 53 1.93 -2.40 -7.19
N ARG A 54 1.75 -2.47 -8.50
CA ARG A 54 0.46 -2.19 -9.11
C ARG A 54 -0.33 -3.48 -9.28
N LEU A 55 -1.61 -3.45 -8.88
CA LEU A 55 -2.55 -4.54 -9.10
C LEU A 55 -3.57 -4.13 -10.15
N ASP A 56 -4.01 -5.08 -10.96
CA ASP A 56 -5.09 -4.84 -11.89
C ASP A 56 -6.41 -4.63 -11.16
N ASP A 57 -6.59 -5.34 -10.04
CA ASP A 57 -7.81 -5.24 -9.23
C ASP A 57 -7.48 -5.45 -7.76
N CYS A 58 -7.47 -4.36 -7.00
CA CYS A 58 -7.26 -4.42 -5.55
C CYS A 58 -8.41 -5.08 -4.79
N LEU A 59 -9.55 -5.29 -5.47
CA LEU A 59 -10.67 -6.02 -4.87
C LEU A 59 -10.51 -7.53 -4.97
N ASP A 60 -9.55 -8.01 -5.76
CA ASP A 60 -9.26 -9.44 -5.88
C ASP A 60 -8.34 -9.87 -4.73
N PRO A 61 -8.83 -10.72 -3.82
CA PRO A 61 -8.02 -11.15 -2.67
C PRO A 61 -6.72 -11.86 -3.06
N GLU A 62 -6.72 -12.62 -4.14
CA GLU A 62 -5.53 -13.32 -4.61
C GLU A 62 -4.47 -12.34 -5.08
N GLN A 63 -4.85 -11.35 -5.87
CA GLN A 63 -3.93 -10.32 -6.33
C GLN A 63 -3.40 -9.50 -5.15
N LEU A 64 -4.28 -9.13 -4.23
CA LEU A 64 -3.90 -8.35 -3.07
C LEU A 64 -2.90 -9.11 -2.20
N THR A 65 -3.18 -10.38 -1.91
CA THR A 65 -2.29 -11.22 -1.10
C THR A 65 -0.93 -11.39 -1.78
N ALA A 66 -0.93 -11.65 -3.09
CA ALA A 66 0.33 -11.77 -3.84
C ALA A 66 1.12 -10.47 -3.81
N GLY A 67 0.45 -9.34 -3.99
CA GLY A 67 1.09 -8.02 -3.96
C GLY A 67 1.72 -7.71 -2.60
N VAL A 68 0.99 -7.96 -1.52
CA VAL A 68 1.48 -7.76 -0.16
C VAL A 68 2.71 -8.63 0.09
N THR A 69 2.65 -9.90 -0.30
CA THR A 69 3.77 -10.84 -0.12
C THR A 69 5.00 -10.38 -0.90
N ARG A 70 4.81 -10.03 -2.17
CA ARG A 70 5.92 -9.62 -3.06
C ARG A 70 6.56 -8.33 -2.58
N LEU A 71 5.74 -7.35 -2.25
CA LEU A 71 6.25 -6.07 -1.78
C LEU A 71 6.93 -6.22 -0.42
N GLY A 72 6.36 -7.03 0.46
CA GLY A 72 6.97 -7.35 1.74
C GLY A 72 8.35 -7.97 1.57
N GLN A 73 8.51 -8.91 0.63
CA GLN A 73 9.81 -9.50 0.33
C GLN A 73 10.80 -8.47 -0.19
N HIS A 74 10.33 -7.56 -1.03
CA HIS A 74 11.18 -6.47 -1.56
C HIS A 74 11.70 -5.57 -0.44
N LEU A 75 10.88 -5.33 0.58
CA LEU A 75 11.26 -4.49 1.74
C LEU A 75 12.10 -5.24 2.77
N GLY A 76 12.24 -6.55 2.64
CA GLY A 76 12.92 -7.37 3.64
C GLY A 76 12.02 -7.84 4.77
N GLY A 77 10.72 -7.84 4.55
CA GLY A 77 9.70 -8.21 5.51
C GLY A 77 8.76 -7.05 5.78
N ALA A 78 7.49 -7.33 6.01
CA ALA A 78 6.49 -6.31 6.31
C ALA A 78 6.14 -6.37 7.80
N ASP A 79 6.35 -5.26 8.52
CA ASP A 79 6.02 -5.17 9.94
C ASP A 79 4.57 -4.75 10.14
N ARG A 80 4.02 -3.97 9.21
CA ARG A 80 2.66 -3.47 9.29
C ARG A 80 2.00 -3.44 7.93
N LEU A 81 0.68 -3.65 7.93
CA LEU A 81 -0.16 -3.49 6.75
C LEU A 81 -1.21 -2.44 7.06
N LEU A 82 -1.20 -1.36 6.29
CA LEU A 82 -2.18 -0.28 6.41
C LEU A 82 -2.96 -0.17 5.11
N ALA A 83 -4.19 0.28 5.20
CA ALA A 83 -5.03 0.41 4.01
C ALA A 83 -6.07 1.49 4.18
N ILE A 84 -6.43 2.12 3.07
CA ILE A 84 -7.62 2.95 2.97
C ILE A 84 -8.71 2.07 2.37
N LEU A 85 -9.74 1.81 3.13
CA LEU A 85 -10.68 0.73 2.89
C LEU A 85 -12.01 1.16 2.27
N GLU A 86 -12.14 2.38 1.80
CA GLU A 86 -13.42 2.88 1.33
C GLU A 86 -14.08 1.96 0.30
N ASN A 87 -13.27 1.36 -0.56
CA ASN A 87 -13.75 0.44 -1.58
C ASN A 87 -13.21 -0.99 -1.43
N LEU A 88 -12.49 -1.26 -0.34
CA LEU A 88 -11.81 -2.55 -0.15
C LEU A 88 -12.16 -3.23 1.17
N GLN A 89 -13.20 -2.76 1.86
CA GLN A 89 -13.50 -3.26 3.21
C GLN A 89 -13.72 -4.78 3.26
N VAL A 90 -14.45 -5.32 2.30
CA VAL A 90 -14.78 -6.75 2.31
C VAL A 90 -13.57 -7.62 2.00
N PRO A 91 -12.87 -7.47 0.86
CA PRO A 91 -11.72 -8.33 0.55
C PRO A 91 -10.59 -8.19 1.56
N LEU A 92 -10.28 -6.95 1.94
CA LEU A 92 -9.18 -6.71 2.87
C LEU A 92 -9.54 -7.16 4.28
N GLY A 93 -10.80 -6.98 4.70
CA GLY A 93 -11.28 -7.48 5.98
C GLY A 93 -11.14 -8.99 6.09
N ASP A 94 -11.51 -9.70 5.05
CA ASP A 94 -11.37 -11.15 5.01
C ASP A 94 -9.91 -11.58 5.07
N SER A 95 -9.03 -10.89 4.34
CA SER A 95 -7.59 -11.18 4.35
C SER A 95 -7.00 -10.97 5.75
N LEU A 96 -7.40 -9.91 6.44
CA LEU A 96 -6.91 -9.63 7.78
C LEU A 96 -7.44 -10.63 8.81
N ARG A 97 -8.67 -11.11 8.63
CA ARG A 97 -9.24 -12.12 9.53
C ARG A 97 -8.58 -13.48 9.37
N LEU A 98 -8.22 -13.81 8.15
CA LEU A 98 -7.56 -15.08 7.84
C LEU A 98 -6.07 -15.04 8.18
N GLY A 99 -5.51 -13.88 8.16
CA GLY A 99 -4.12 -13.69 8.53
C GLY A 99 -3.98 -13.46 10.01
#